data_4c3a6194003c13f8cd136aadad223226
#
_entry.id   4c3a6194003c13f8cd136aadad223226
#
_cell.length_a   1.000
_cell.length_b   1.000
_cell.length_c   1.000
_cell.angle_alpha   90.00
_cell.angle_beta   90.00
_cell.angle_gamma   90.00
#
_symmetry.space_group_name_H-M   'P 1'
#
loop_
_entity.id
_entity.type
_entity.pdbx_description
1 polymer ?
#
loop_
_entity_poly.entity_id
_entity_poly.type
_entity_poly.pdbx_seq_one_letter_code
_entity_poly.pdbx_strand_id
1 'polypeptide(L)'
;MKRITLKPEKVKEQLFVRQPAVAGSFYPAEKEALSDQIEDFLSQPSELEKPEKPLAILIVPHAGYEYSGQVAALGFKQLVDSGITRVIVLGATHQFPFSGAAVFDKGFWETPLGKVEIDADLAAKIIEINKQIFANQDYHQEEHSLEVQLPFLQRTLKDFKVVPILMGGQNKQLIEDLASVLAENLDAQTVLVISSDLSHYPSYEDANKVDKKTIEAILSGKIENLDQLISQSMAQQIPNLATCACGEEVIKVGMRVAEKLGIKDIRLIKYANSGDVVEDKSRVVGYASVGFYLPDRKHGNTEALNEAGTLNREQQEELLKIARQTLENYLKTGGIPEFEVADERLNQYLGAFVTLRKDSQLRGCIGLFEPKIPLGQVVQQMVIEAATKDFRFPPVTANELKDIKIEISVMSPWQKIADWREIELGKHGVVVEKGGRSGVFLPQVATENNWDLETFMGQLCSQKAGLPADCWKNPSIDLYIFTAEVFEEE
;
A
#
# COMPACT_ATOMS: atom_id res chain seq x y z
N MET A 1 53.57 -1.66 31.77
CA MET A 1 52.38 -0.82 31.49
C MET A 1 51.37 -1.63 30.67
N LYS A 2 50.28 -2.08 31.28
CA LYS A 2 49.18 -2.75 30.55
C LYS A 2 48.30 -1.70 29.88
N ARG A 3 48.21 -1.72 28.57
CA ARG A 3 47.24 -0.89 27.82
C ARG A 3 45.82 -1.39 28.11
N ILE A 4 45.02 -0.59 28.77
CA ILE A 4 43.60 -0.81 28.94
C ILE A 4 42.93 -0.33 27.64
N THR A 5 42.44 -1.27 26.84
CA THR A 5 41.61 -0.97 25.66
C THR A 5 40.16 -0.85 26.14
N LEU A 6 39.68 0.38 26.29
CA LEU A 6 38.26 0.66 26.49
C LEU A 6 37.51 0.30 25.20
N LYS A 7 36.63 -0.71 25.25
CA LYS A 7 35.65 -0.93 24.20
C LYS A 7 34.68 0.25 24.26
N PRO A 8 34.33 0.88 23.11
CA PRO A 8 33.30 1.89 23.12
C PRO A 8 31.99 1.21 23.54
N GLU A 9 31.40 1.67 24.63
CA GLU A 9 30.01 1.37 24.96
C GLU A 9 29.16 1.87 23.80
N LYS A 10 28.32 0.97 23.24
CA LYS A 10 27.27 1.38 22.31
C LYS A 10 26.34 2.31 23.08
N VAL A 11 26.44 3.61 22.83
CA VAL A 11 25.44 4.59 23.26
C VAL A 11 24.12 4.08 22.66
N LYS A 12 23.18 3.64 23.51
CA LYS A 12 21.82 3.36 23.07
C LYS A 12 21.27 4.69 22.56
N GLU A 13 21.07 4.82 21.26
CA GLU A 13 20.41 5.98 20.66
C GLU A 13 19.03 6.08 21.33
N GLN A 14 18.82 7.15 22.09
CA GLN A 14 17.55 7.36 22.78
C GLN A 14 16.53 7.75 21.69
N LEU A 15 15.65 6.82 21.33
CA LEU A 15 14.62 7.07 20.30
C LEU A 15 13.71 8.22 20.74
N PHE A 16 13.49 9.14 19.83
CA PHE A 16 12.67 10.31 20.07
C PHE A 16 11.18 9.91 20.24
N VAL A 17 10.49 10.56 21.17
CA VAL A 17 9.06 10.36 21.40
C VAL A 17 8.37 11.70 21.21
N ARG A 18 7.56 11.82 20.14
CA ARG A 18 6.73 13.00 19.91
C ARG A 18 5.58 13.00 20.92
N GLN A 19 5.48 14.06 21.69
CA GLN A 19 4.41 14.25 22.66
C GLN A 19 3.13 14.76 21.96
N PRO A 20 1.93 14.48 22.50
CA PRO A 20 0.69 15.01 21.94
C PRO A 20 0.65 16.54 22.04
N ALA A 21 0.38 17.21 20.91
CA ALA A 21 0.32 18.66 20.82
C ALA A 21 -1.11 19.20 21.08
N VAL A 22 -2.15 18.42 20.79
CA VAL A 22 -3.55 18.88 20.83
C VAL A 22 -4.44 18.08 21.78
N ALA A 23 -3.85 17.26 22.65
CA ALA A 23 -4.58 16.61 23.75
C ALA A 23 -5.15 17.67 24.71
N GLY A 24 -6.41 17.53 25.08
CA GLY A 24 -7.15 18.52 25.91
C GLY A 24 -7.77 19.68 25.12
N SER A 25 -7.46 19.79 23.81
CA SER A 25 -8.05 20.82 22.94
C SER A 25 -8.83 20.23 21.76
N PHE A 26 -8.28 19.25 21.04
CA PHE A 26 -8.95 18.57 19.93
C PHE A 26 -9.64 17.28 20.38
N TYR A 27 -9.11 16.63 21.41
CA TYR A 27 -9.65 15.42 22.01
C TYR A 27 -9.28 15.38 23.50
N PRO A 28 -9.95 14.57 24.35
CA PRO A 28 -9.67 14.49 25.77
C PRO A 28 -8.21 14.12 26.09
N ALA A 29 -7.61 14.83 27.06
CA ALA A 29 -6.26 14.53 27.52
C ALA A 29 -6.20 13.30 28.44
N GLU A 30 -7.31 12.96 29.09
CA GLU A 30 -7.39 11.81 29.99
C GLU A 30 -7.72 10.54 29.21
N LYS A 31 -6.96 9.47 29.50
CA LYS A 31 -7.02 8.20 28.76
C LYS A 31 -8.42 7.58 28.74
N GLU A 32 -9.06 7.51 29.89
CA GLU A 32 -10.39 6.91 30.06
C GLU A 32 -11.42 7.74 29.27
N ALA A 33 -11.43 9.05 29.43
CA ALA A 33 -12.37 9.95 28.74
C ALA A 33 -12.21 9.85 27.21
N LEU A 34 -10.96 9.80 26.72
CA LEU A 34 -10.67 9.65 25.30
C LEU A 34 -11.15 8.29 24.78
N SER A 35 -10.87 7.23 25.53
CA SER A 35 -11.29 5.86 25.18
C SER A 35 -12.82 5.76 25.08
N ASP A 36 -13.53 6.27 26.10
CA ASP A 36 -15.00 6.23 26.16
C ASP A 36 -15.62 7.02 25.01
N GLN A 37 -15.09 8.23 24.72
CA GLN A 37 -15.58 9.05 23.62
C GLN A 37 -15.42 8.37 22.26
N ILE A 38 -14.26 7.75 21.99
CA ILE A 38 -14.04 7.03 20.73
C ILE A 38 -14.95 5.79 20.65
N GLU A 39 -15.15 5.09 21.77
CA GLU A 39 -16.02 3.91 21.83
C GLU A 39 -17.49 4.28 21.57
N ASP A 40 -17.96 5.39 22.12
CA ASP A 40 -19.29 5.95 21.82
C ASP A 40 -19.44 6.24 20.31
N PHE A 41 -18.45 6.88 19.69
CA PHE A 41 -18.47 7.13 18.25
C PHE A 41 -18.46 5.85 17.42
N LEU A 42 -17.63 4.88 17.77
CA LEU A 42 -17.54 3.59 17.05
C LEU A 42 -18.79 2.73 17.24
N SER A 43 -19.54 2.90 18.34
CA SER A 43 -20.78 2.16 18.62
C SER A 43 -21.92 2.58 17.70
N GLN A 44 -21.88 3.79 17.14
CA GLN A 44 -22.94 4.30 16.27
C GLN A 44 -23.10 3.46 15.00
N PRO A 45 -24.34 3.29 14.52
CA PRO A 45 -24.60 2.54 13.30
C PRO A 45 -23.95 3.22 12.09
N SER A 46 -23.35 2.43 11.21
CA SER A 46 -22.90 2.86 9.91
C SER A 46 -23.98 2.63 8.86
N GLU A 47 -24.25 3.63 8.03
CA GLU A 47 -25.14 3.49 6.88
C GLU A 47 -24.51 2.62 5.78
N LEU A 48 -23.17 2.55 5.75
CA LEU A 48 -22.41 1.69 4.85
C LEU A 48 -22.04 0.39 5.59
N GLU A 49 -22.55 -0.75 5.11
CA GLU A 49 -22.03 -2.05 5.53
C GLU A 49 -20.55 -2.16 5.14
N LYS A 50 -19.75 -2.78 6.03
CA LYS A 50 -18.33 -3.00 5.75
C LYS A 50 -18.21 -3.90 4.51
N PRO A 51 -17.59 -3.39 3.42
CA PRO A 51 -17.37 -4.21 2.23
C PRO A 51 -16.46 -5.41 2.55
N GLU A 52 -16.65 -6.52 1.84
CA GLU A 52 -15.75 -7.67 1.93
C GLU A 52 -14.34 -7.35 1.40
N LYS A 53 -14.23 -6.32 0.56
CA LYS A 53 -12.98 -5.87 -0.05
C LYS A 53 -12.08 -5.16 0.96
N PRO A 54 -10.75 -5.40 0.91
CA PRO A 54 -9.80 -4.69 1.75
C PRO A 54 -9.82 -3.18 1.49
N LEU A 55 -9.83 -2.39 2.55
CA LEU A 55 -9.67 -0.94 2.50
C LEU A 55 -8.19 -0.61 2.30
N ALA A 56 -7.85 0.07 1.20
CA ALA A 56 -6.48 0.49 0.90
C ALA A 56 -6.21 1.94 1.30
N ILE A 57 -7.21 2.83 1.06
CA ILE A 57 -7.07 4.26 1.34
C ILE A 57 -8.32 4.73 2.07
N LEU A 58 -8.12 5.54 3.09
CA LEU A 58 -9.18 6.14 3.89
C LEU A 58 -8.96 7.65 3.99
N ILE A 59 -9.87 8.45 3.46
CA ILE A 59 -9.91 9.89 3.74
C ILE A 59 -10.74 10.10 4.99
N VAL A 60 -10.25 10.89 5.93
CA VAL A 60 -10.90 11.23 7.20
C VAL A 60 -10.63 12.68 7.61
N PRO A 61 -11.56 13.35 8.31
CA PRO A 61 -11.38 14.71 8.80
C PRO A 61 -10.42 14.78 9.99
N HIS A 62 -9.96 16.03 10.30
CA HIS A 62 -9.01 16.29 11.38
C HIS A 62 -9.39 17.46 12.30
N ALA A 63 -10.62 17.93 12.28
CA ALA A 63 -11.10 18.87 13.26
C ALA A 63 -11.20 18.25 14.67
N GLY A 64 -11.48 19.06 15.69
CA GLY A 64 -11.71 18.55 17.04
C GLY A 64 -12.81 17.49 17.09
N TYR A 65 -12.65 16.49 17.94
CA TYR A 65 -13.54 15.32 18.04
C TYR A 65 -14.99 15.67 18.29
N GLU A 66 -15.26 16.80 18.98
CA GLU A 66 -16.61 17.33 19.17
C GLU A 66 -17.33 17.54 17.83
N TYR A 67 -16.61 17.98 16.79
CA TYR A 67 -17.18 18.32 15.48
C TYR A 67 -17.07 17.18 14.46
N SER A 68 -15.90 16.62 14.32
CA SER A 68 -15.60 15.66 13.23
C SER A 68 -15.42 14.21 13.71
N GLY A 69 -15.33 13.97 15.02
CA GLY A 69 -15.00 12.67 15.59
C GLY A 69 -15.94 11.55 15.17
N GLN A 70 -17.25 11.82 15.08
CA GLN A 70 -18.23 10.83 14.62
C GLN A 70 -18.01 10.44 13.15
N VAL A 71 -17.68 11.40 12.29
CA VAL A 71 -17.40 11.15 10.87
C VAL A 71 -16.11 10.34 10.73
N ALA A 72 -15.05 10.73 11.45
CA ALA A 72 -13.77 10.01 11.46
C ALA A 72 -13.96 8.58 11.98
N ALA A 73 -14.63 8.38 13.10
CA ALA A 73 -14.87 7.08 13.72
C ALA A 73 -15.54 6.07 12.78
N LEU A 74 -16.55 6.49 12.02
CA LEU A 74 -17.22 5.62 11.05
C LEU A 74 -16.29 5.21 9.90
N GLY A 75 -15.36 6.09 9.51
CA GLY A 75 -14.26 5.74 8.60
C GLY A 75 -13.33 4.69 9.20
N PHE A 76 -12.81 4.94 10.40
CA PHE A 76 -11.92 4.00 11.09
C PHE A 76 -12.58 2.68 11.47
N LYS A 77 -13.89 2.65 11.68
CA LYS A 77 -14.65 1.42 11.91
C LYS A 77 -14.47 0.38 10.80
N GLN A 78 -14.16 0.81 9.57
CA GLN A 78 -13.83 -0.07 8.46
C GLN A 78 -12.54 -0.87 8.68
N LEU A 79 -11.65 -0.43 9.58
CA LEU A 79 -10.38 -1.09 9.90
C LEU A 79 -10.49 -2.15 11.00
N VAL A 80 -11.62 -2.22 11.73
CA VAL A 80 -11.81 -3.24 12.77
C VAL A 80 -11.70 -4.64 12.15
N ASP A 81 -10.85 -5.48 12.76
CA ASP A 81 -10.56 -6.86 12.31
C ASP A 81 -10.08 -6.96 10.84
N SER A 82 -9.43 -5.92 10.34
CA SER A 82 -8.89 -5.87 8.95
C SER A 82 -7.56 -6.62 8.79
N GLY A 83 -6.83 -6.91 9.87
CA GLY A 83 -5.48 -7.46 9.81
C GLY A 83 -4.39 -6.44 9.43
N ILE A 84 -4.72 -5.14 9.39
CA ILE A 84 -3.76 -4.07 9.13
C ILE A 84 -2.75 -3.98 10.27
N THR A 85 -1.47 -3.92 9.92
CA THR A 85 -0.32 -3.80 10.85
C THR A 85 0.58 -2.61 10.51
N ARG A 86 0.35 -1.94 9.38
CA ARG A 86 1.08 -0.74 8.96
C ARG A 86 0.11 0.34 8.51
N VAL A 87 0.36 1.55 8.96
CA VAL A 87 -0.47 2.71 8.61
C VAL A 87 0.45 3.83 8.10
N ILE A 88 0.15 4.36 6.93
CA ILE A 88 0.76 5.60 6.46
C ILE A 88 -0.28 6.70 6.68
N VAL A 89 0.07 7.75 7.42
CA VAL A 89 -0.83 8.89 7.62
C VAL A 89 -0.25 10.08 6.87
N LEU A 90 -1.01 10.58 5.89
CA LEU A 90 -0.61 11.69 5.03
C LEU A 90 -1.55 12.89 5.26
N GLY A 91 -0.98 14.04 5.57
CA GLY A 91 -1.70 15.30 5.78
C GLY A 91 -0.97 16.51 5.23
N ALA A 92 -1.70 17.62 5.07
CA ALA A 92 -1.12 18.90 4.72
C ALA A 92 -0.62 19.63 5.99
N THR A 93 0.43 20.44 5.86
CA THR A 93 0.91 21.26 6.98
C THR A 93 -0.01 22.45 7.27
N HIS A 94 -0.27 22.72 8.55
CA HIS A 94 -1.04 23.87 9.01
C HIS A 94 -0.16 24.87 9.79
N GLN A 95 1.00 24.43 10.28
CA GLN A 95 1.84 25.23 11.19
C GLN A 95 2.97 25.97 10.45
N PHE A 96 3.71 25.27 9.60
CA PHE A 96 4.90 25.81 8.98
C PHE A 96 4.89 25.61 7.46
N PRO A 97 4.97 26.68 6.65
CA PRO A 97 5.11 26.53 5.21
C PRO A 97 6.48 25.96 4.85
N PHE A 98 6.51 24.91 4.07
CA PHE A 98 7.73 24.33 3.48
C PHE A 98 7.42 23.74 2.12
N SER A 99 8.46 23.36 1.36
CA SER A 99 8.28 22.68 0.07
C SER A 99 8.72 21.22 0.20
N GLY A 100 7.93 20.30 -0.38
CA GLY A 100 8.23 18.87 -0.35
C GLY A 100 7.35 18.10 0.64
N ALA A 101 7.83 16.92 1.04
CA ALA A 101 7.17 16.06 2.01
C ALA A 101 8.13 15.73 3.16
N ALA A 102 7.74 16.07 4.38
CA ALA A 102 8.48 15.75 5.60
C ALA A 102 7.96 14.44 6.18
N VAL A 103 8.84 13.47 6.37
CA VAL A 103 8.56 12.16 6.96
C VAL A 103 9.08 12.14 8.40
N PHE A 104 8.25 11.68 9.33
CA PHE A 104 8.73 11.35 10.67
C PHE A 104 9.31 9.93 10.63
N ASP A 105 10.64 9.85 10.61
CA ASP A 105 11.39 8.68 10.13
C ASP A 105 11.66 7.59 11.15
N LYS A 106 11.65 7.91 12.46
CA LYS A 106 11.98 6.94 13.54
C LYS A 106 11.50 7.40 14.91
N GLY A 107 11.33 6.46 15.82
CA GLY A 107 10.93 6.73 17.21
C GLY A 107 9.48 6.36 17.48
N PHE A 108 8.80 7.19 18.26
CA PHE A 108 7.42 6.94 18.69
C PHE A 108 6.60 8.23 18.65
N TRP A 109 5.30 8.07 18.39
CA TRP A 109 4.31 9.10 18.70
C TRP A 109 3.50 8.69 19.91
N GLU A 110 3.29 9.62 20.84
CA GLU A 110 2.53 9.38 22.08
C GLU A 110 1.17 10.04 21.99
N THR A 111 0.15 9.34 22.49
CA THR A 111 -1.20 9.85 22.73
C THR A 111 -1.59 9.48 24.17
N PRO A 112 -2.68 9.98 24.73
CA PRO A 112 -3.17 9.53 26.04
C PRO A 112 -3.41 7.99 26.10
N LEU A 113 -3.66 7.34 24.95
CA LEU A 113 -3.86 5.89 24.88
C LEU A 113 -2.55 5.08 24.86
N GLY A 114 -1.40 5.72 24.69
CA GLY A 114 -0.09 5.09 24.67
C GLY A 114 0.74 5.45 23.44
N LYS A 115 1.87 4.75 23.29
CA LYS A 115 2.85 5.00 22.22
C LYS A 115 2.59 4.14 21.00
N VAL A 116 2.77 4.75 19.82
CA VAL A 116 2.77 4.06 18.52
C VAL A 116 4.17 4.13 17.95
N GLU A 117 4.73 2.99 17.54
CA GLU A 117 6.06 2.89 16.94
C GLU A 117 6.04 3.38 15.49
N ILE A 118 7.10 4.09 15.09
CA ILE A 118 7.32 4.47 13.69
C ILE A 118 7.88 3.27 12.92
N ASP A 119 7.34 3.01 11.73
CA ASP A 119 7.92 2.05 10.78
C ASP A 119 9.12 2.68 10.07
N ALA A 120 10.29 2.59 10.72
CA ALA A 120 11.51 3.19 10.21
C ALA A 120 11.99 2.60 8.87
N ASP A 121 11.72 1.31 8.64
CA ASP A 121 12.11 0.64 7.40
C ASP A 121 11.27 1.14 6.22
N LEU A 122 9.96 1.31 6.41
CA LEU A 122 9.09 1.88 5.40
C LEU A 122 9.35 3.38 5.20
N ALA A 123 9.58 4.13 6.28
CA ALA A 123 9.94 5.54 6.21
C ALA A 123 11.21 5.76 5.38
N ALA A 124 12.25 4.95 5.59
CA ALA A 124 13.49 5.01 4.82
C ALA A 124 13.25 4.79 3.32
N LYS A 125 12.46 3.77 2.95
CA LYS A 125 12.10 3.52 1.53
C LYS A 125 11.39 4.70 0.88
N ILE A 126 10.50 5.37 1.61
CA ILE A 126 9.76 6.53 1.11
C ILE A 126 10.70 7.73 0.90
N ILE A 127 11.66 7.95 1.80
CA ILE A 127 12.61 9.06 1.74
C ILE A 127 13.62 8.89 0.59
N GLU A 128 14.01 7.67 0.24
CA GLU A 128 15.02 7.39 -0.78
C GLU A 128 14.60 7.76 -2.21
N ILE A 129 13.30 8.00 -2.47
CA ILE A 129 12.76 8.20 -3.83
C ILE A 129 13.25 9.49 -4.47
N ASN A 130 13.19 10.60 -3.76
CA ASN A 130 13.75 11.86 -4.23
C ASN A 130 14.06 12.83 -3.09
N LYS A 131 14.80 13.90 -3.40
CA LYS A 131 15.25 14.89 -2.40
C LYS A 131 14.11 15.79 -1.86
N GLN A 132 12.95 15.80 -2.47
CA GLN A 132 11.81 16.56 -1.99
C GLN A 132 11.05 15.80 -0.89
N ILE A 133 11.35 14.51 -0.71
CA ILE A 133 10.84 13.69 0.39
C ILE A 133 12.00 13.49 1.37
N PHE A 134 11.88 13.99 2.57
CA PHE A 134 13.01 14.06 3.50
C PHE A 134 12.57 13.80 4.95
N ALA A 135 13.51 13.27 5.76
CA ALA A 135 13.29 13.11 7.18
C ALA A 135 13.30 14.48 7.88
N ASN A 136 12.23 14.79 8.59
CA ASN A 136 12.18 15.96 9.46
C ASN A 136 11.13 15.79 10.54
N GLN A 137 11.57 15.65 11.78
CA GLN A 137 10.70 15.45 12.93
C GLN A 137 10.13 16.78 13.48
N ASP A 138 10.82 17.90 13.25
CA ASP A 138 10.44 19.20 13.83
C ASP A 138 9.13 19.74 13.24
N TYR A 139 8.87 19.53 11.95
CA TYR A 139 7.62 19.97 11.31
C TYR A 139 6.37 19.28 11.87
N HIS A 140 6.55 18.12 12.51
CA HIS A 140 5.45 17.35 13.09
C HIS A 140 5.11 17.75 14.53
N GLN A 141 5.96 18.54 15.24
CA GLN A 141 5.82 18.74 16.67
C GLN A 141 4.47 19.36 17.07
N GLU A 142 4.07 20.43 16.39
CA GLU A 142 2.85 21.18 16.66
C GLU A 142 1.71 20.87 15.68
N GLU A 143 1.91 19.93 14.74
CA GLU A 143 0.93 19.61 13.71
C GLU A 143 -0.14 18.65 14.24
N HIS A 144 -1.40 19.05 14.12
CA HIS A 144 -2.56 18.33 14.62
C HIS A 144 -3.15 17.32 13.65
N SER A 145 -3.08 17.62 12.33
CA SER A 145 -3.82 16.87 11.32
C SER A 145 -3.52 15.37 11.30
N LEU A 146 -2.28 14.99 11.59
CA LEU A 146 -1.88 13.59 11.68
C LEU A 146 -2.12 13.01 13.07
N GLU A 147 -1.94 13.83 14.12
CA GLU A 147 -2.06 13.38 15.51
C GLU A 147 -3.46 12.88 15.84
N VAL A 148 -4.49 13.64 15.45
CA VAL A 148 -5.89 13.32 15.77
C VAL A 148 -6.38 12.00 15.17
N GLN A 149 -5.64 11.43 14.21
CA GLN A 149 -5.94 10.14 13.60
C GLN A 149 -5.50 8.96 14.47
N LEU A 150 -4.42 9.15 15.28
CA LEU A 150 -3.80 8.06 16.02
C LEU A 150 -4.72 7.44 17.08
N PRO A 151 -5.48 8.18 17.90
CA PRO A 151 -6.34 7.55 18.89
C PRO A 151 -7.40 6.63 18.28
N PHE A 152 -7.96 6.97 17.12
CA PHE A 152 -8.88 6.10 16.39
C PHE A 152 -8.17 4.82 15.91
N LEU A 153 -6.95 4.94 15.36
CA LEU A 153 -6.15 3.78 14.95
C LEU A 153 -5.83 2.87 16.14
N GLN A 154 -5.48 3.43 17.29
CA GLN A 154 -5.20 2.67 18.52
C GLN A 154 -6.43 1.93 19.07
N ARG A 155 -7.66 2.36 18.73
CA ARG A 155 -8.91 1.69 19.13
C ARG A 155 -9.42 0.69 18.10
N THR A 156 -9.04 0.83 16.84
CA THR A 156 -9.54 -0.02 15.74
C THR A 156 -8.53 -1.08 15.30
N LEU A 157 -7.24 -0.87 15.54
CA LEU A 157 -6.16 -1.81 15.25
C LEU A 157 -5.54 -2.35 16.55
N LYS A 158 -4.97 -3.55 16.49
CA LYS A 158 -4.32 -4.18 17.66
C LYS A 158 -2.87 -3.76 17.79
N ASP A 159 -2.02 -4.28 16.90
CA ASP A 159 -0.58 -3.99 16.86
C ASP A 159 -0.25 -3.42 15.47
N PHE A 160 0.21 -2.18 15.42
CA PHE A 160 0.57 -1.54 14.16
C PHE A 160 1.73 -0.56 14.34
N LYS A 161 2.41 -0.28 13.22
CA LYS A 161 3.38 0.80 13.11
C LYS A 161 2.86 1.89 12.19
N VAL A 162 3.36 3.11 12.35
CA VAL A 162 2.89 4.26 11.59
C VAL A 162 4.04 4.94 10.86
N VAL A 163 3.76 5.51 9.67
CA VAL A 163 4.64 6.46 8.97
C VAL A 163 3.86 7.76 8.77
N PRO A 164 4.10 8.77 9.60
CA PRO A 164 3.52 10.10 9.43
C PRO A 164 4.24 10.89 8.34
N ILE A 165 3.49 11.48 7.41
CA ILE A 165 4.01 12.29 6.30
C ILE A 165 3.23 13.60 6.23
N LEU A 166 3.94 14.72 6.25
CA LEU A 166 3.38 16.05 6.01
C LEU A 166 3.77 16.57 4.64
N MET A 167 2.80 17.02 3.85
CA MET A 167 3.04 17.74 2.61
C MET A 167 3.03 19.24 2.83
N GLY A 168 4.06 19.91 2.29
CA GLY A 168 4.18 21.36 2.22
C GLY A 168 4.20 21.85 0.78
N GLY A 169 3.25 22.72 0.41
CA GLY A 169 3.16 23.35 -0.90
C GLY A 169 2.64 22.45 -2.02
N GLN A 170 2.34 23.10 -3.17
CA GLN A 170 1.76 22.44 -4.36
C GLN A 170 2.87 22.06 -5.34
N ASN A 171 2.99 20.77 -5.66
CA ASN A 171 3.97 20.28 -6.63
C ASN A 171 3.47 19.00 -7.30
N LYS A 172 3.10 19.08 -8.58
CA LYS A 172 2.61 17.92 -9.35
C LYS A 172 3.60 16.75 -9.37
N GLN A 173 4.89 17.01 -9.49
CA GLN A 173 5.90 15.95 -9.50
C GLN A 173 5.97 15.25 -8.14
N LEU A 174 5.87 16.00 -7.04
CA LEU A 174 5.84 15.41 -5.70
C LEU A 174 4.63 14.51 -5.50
N ILE A 175 3.45 14.89 -6.03
CA ILE A 175 2.24 14.05 -6.00
C ILE A 175 2.50 12.71 -6.72
N GLU A 176 3.10 12.75 -7.93
CA GLU A 176 3.40 11.54 -8.70
C GLU A 176 4.43 10.65 -7.99
N ASP A 177 5.50 11.24 -7.44
CA ASP A 177 6.56 10.50 -6.76
C ASP A 177 6.05 9.85 -5.47
N LEU A 178 5.32 10.60 -4.64
CA LEU A 178 4.68 10.05 -3.45
C LEU A 178 3.68 8.96 -3.82
N ALA A 179 2.81 9.21 -4.78
CA ALA A 179 1.81 8.23 -5.19
C ALA A 179 2.45 6.94 -5.70
N SER A 180 3.59 7.02 -6.40
CA SER A 180 4.30 5.83 -6.89
C SER A 180 4.84 4.99 -5.74
N VAL A 181 5.62 5.59 -4.83
CA VAL A 181 6.19 4.85 -3.69
C VAL A 181 5.12 4.34 -2.73
N LEU A 182 4.05 5.09 -2.53
CA LEU A 182 2.94 4.65 -1.68
C LEU A 182 2.20 3.47 -2.31
N ALA A 183 1.90 3.52 -3.61
CA ALA A 183 1.25 2.42 -4.31
C ALA A 183 2.08 1.13 -4.27
N GLU A 184 3.40 1.22 -4.41
CA GLU A 184 4.33 0.09 -4.31
C GLU A 184 4.35 -0.55 -2.92
N ASN A 185 4.08 0.22 -1.85
CA ASN A 185 4.15 -0.23 -0.46
C ASN A 185 2.79 -0.49 0.20
N LEU A 186 1.67 -0.27 -0.51
CA LEU A 186 0.34 -0.65 -0.03
C LEU A 186 0.06 -2.13 -0.35
N ASP A 187 -0.01 -2.93 0.69
CA ASP A 187 -0.35 -4.36 0.64
C ASP A 187 -1.60 -4.66 1.49
N ALA A 188 -1.92 -5.95 1.65
CA ALA A 188 -3.09 -6.36 2.45
C ALA A 188 -3.00 -5.99 3.95
N GLN A 189 -1.81 -5.64 4.42
CA GLN A 189 -1.54 -5.29 5.82
C GLN A 189 -1.25 -3.79 6.00
N THR A 190 -1.32 -3.00 4.92
CA THR A 190 -0.99 -1.56 4.94
C THR A 190 -2.17 -0.73 4.47
N VAL A 191 -2.52 0.32 5.22
CA VAL A 191 -3.54 1.31 4.83
C VAL A 191 -2.93 2.70 4.75
N LEU A 192 -3.37 3.47 3.74
CA LEU A 192 -3.06 4.90 3.61
C LEU A 192 -4.23 5.72 4.17
N VAL A 193 -3.99 6.47 5.22
CA VAL A 193 -4.95 7.42 5.81
C VAL A 193 -4.62 8.82 5.32
N ILE A 194 -5.54 9.43 4.60
CA ILE A 194 -5.49 10.80 4.12
C ILE A 194 -6.27 11.69 5.07
N SER A 195 -5.58 12.64 5.66
CA SER A 195 -6.15 13.55 6.64
C SER A 195 -6.55 14.88 5.99
N SER A 196 -7.87 15.13 5.86
CA SER A 196 -8.40 16.37 5.28
C SER A 196 -9.83 16.64 5.72
N ASP A 197 -10.10 17.88 6.14
CA ASP A 197 -11.45 18.42 6.17
C ASP A 197 -11.86 18.88 4.76
N LEU A 198 -13.17 19.14 4.55
CA LEU A 198 -13.72 19.68 3.30
C LEU A 198 -13.77 21.19 3.33
N SER A 199 -14.93 21.80 2.95
CA SER A 199 -15.05 23.27 2.85
C SER A 199 -14.87 23.97 4.20
N HIS A 200 -14.23 25.15 4.16
CA HIS A 200 -14.05 25.98 5.33
C HIS A 200 -14.81 27.29 5.22
N TYR A 201 -15.64 27.55 6.22
CA TYR A 201 -16.29 28.81 6.56
C TYR A 201 -17.44 29.32 5.67
N PRO A 202 -17.93 28.61 4.63
CA PRO A 202 -19.15 29.05 3.98
C PRO A 202 -20.36 28.89 4.91
N SER A 203 -21.53 29.36 4.51
CA SER A 203 -22.78 29.09 5.22
C SER A 203 -23.10 27.58 5.19
N TYR A 204 -23.92 27.11 6.12
CA TYR A 204 -24.36 25.71 6.17
C TYR A 204 -24.95 25.21 4.82
N GLU A 205 -25.76 26.03 4.18
CA GLU A 205 -26.36 25.67 2.89
C GLU A 205 -25.33 25.60 1.76
N ASP A 206 -24.37 26.53 1.74
CA ASP A 206 -23.32 26.56 0.72
C ASP A 206 -22.29 25.46 0.97
N ALA A 207 -21.94 25.15 2.24
CA ALA A 207 -21.12 24.00 2.60
C ALA A 207 -21.70 22.72 2.03
N ASN A 208 -22.98 22.44 2.31
CA ASN A 208 -23.63 21.22 1.79
C ASN A 208 -23.57 21.12 0.26
N LYS A 209 -23.66 22.25 -0.46
CA LYS A 209 -23.57 22.26 -1.94
C LYS A 209 -22.14 22.02 -2.44
N VAL A 210 -21.17 22.71 -1.83
CA VAL A 210 -19.74 22.60 -2.20
C VAL A 210 -19.21 21.21 -1.85
N ASP A 211 -19.45 20.76 -0.62
CA ASP A 211 -18.93 19.48 -0.11
C ASP A 211 -19.51 18.30 -0.87
N LYS A 212 -20.81 18.33 -1.21
CA LYS A 212 -21.41 17.30 -2.05
C LYS A 212 -20.69 17.16 -3.40
N LYS A 213 -20.40 18.28 -4.07
CA LYS A 213 -19.67 18.28 -5.34
C LYS A 213 -18.23 17.82 -5.16
N THR A 214 -17.56 18.23 -4.05
CA THR A 214 -16.18 17.79 -3.73
C THR A 214 -16.14 16.28 -3.52
N ILE A 215 -17.10 15.74 -2.77
CA ILE A 215 -17.26 14.30 -2.57
C ILE A 215 -17.52 13.58 -3.90
N GLU A 216 -18.44 14.08 -4.74
CA GLU A 216 -18.71 13.51 -6.07
C GLU A 216 -17.45 13.49 -6.95
N ALA A 217 -16.62 14.54 -6.90
CA ALA A 217 -15.35 14.58 -7.62
C ALA A 217 -14.35 13.54 -7.09
N ILE A 218 -14.23 13.37 -5.77
CA ILE A 218 -13.39 12.33 -5.15
C ILE A 218 -13.89 10.93 -5.54
N LEU A 219 -15.21 10.69 -5.45
CA LEU A 219 -15.82 9.41 -5.80
C LEU A 219 -15.64 9.03 -7.27
N SER A 220 -15.45 10.03 -8.16
CA SER A 220 -15.16 9.78 -9.57
C SER A 220 -13.80 9.10 -9.81
N GLY A 221 -12.88 9.14 -8.85
CA GLY A 221 -11.52 8.64 -8.95
C GLY A 221 -10.62 9.41 -9.93
N LYS A 222 -11.07 10.56 -10.44
CA LYS A 222 -10.34 11.36 -11.44
C LYS A 222 -9.89 12.69 -10.85
N ILE A 223 -8.58 12.92 -10.79
CA ILE A 223 -7.99 14.16 -10.25
C ILE A 223 -8.48 15.40 -11.04
N GLU A 224 -8.63 15.26 -12.34
CA GLU A 224 -9.09 16.36 -13.22
C GLU A 224 -10.47 16.88 -12.80
N ASN A 225 -11.36 16.00 -12.34
CA ASN A 225 -12.69 16.39 -11.85
C ASN A 225 -12.58 17.19 -10.55
N LEU A 226 -11.66 16.82 -9.66
CA LEU A 226 -11.40 17.55 -8.41
C LEU A 226 -10.79 18.93 -8.70
N ASP A 227 -9.76 19.00 -9.55
CA ASP A 227 -9.12 20.25 -9.98
C ASP A 227 -10.14 21.21 -10.60
N GLN A 228 -10.97 20.70 -11.53
CA GLN A 228 -12.00 21.50 -12.20
C GLN A 228 -13.03 22.02 -11.20
N LEU A 229 -13.50 21.17 -10.30
CA LEU A 229 -14.49 21.55 -9.30
C LEU A 229 -13.95 22.64 -8.37
N ILE A 230 -12.76 22.46 -7.81
CA ILE A 230 -12.16 23.42 -6.89
C ILE A 230 -11.99 24.77 -7.59
N SER A 231 -11.41 24.76 -8.81
CA SER A 231 -11.25 25.99 -9.61
C SER A 231 -12.58 26.70 -9.87
N GLN A 232 -13.64 25.95 -10.23
CA GLN A 232 -14.97 26.51 -10.47
C GLN A 232 -15.60 27.04 -9.17
N SER A 233 -15.52 26.33 -8.07
CA SER A 233 -16.11 26.73 -6.79
C SER A 233 -15.44 27.99 -6.23
N MET A 234 -14.11 28.07 -6.30
CA MET A 234 -13.37 29.24 -5.88
C MET A 234 -13.65 30.47 -6.78
N ALA A 235 -13.87 30.27 -8.10
CA ALA A 235 -14.23 31.32 -9.04
C ALA A 235 -15.65 31.86 -8.81
N GLN A 236 -16.57 31.10 -8.21
CA GLN A 236 -17.93 31.53 -7.89
C GLN A 236 -18.01 32.56 -6.76
N GLN A 237 -16.89 32.83 -6.04
CA GLN A 237 -16.84 33.79 -4.94
C GLN A 237 -17.93 33.54 -3.87
N ILE A 238 -18.14 32.26 -3.52
CA ILE A 238 -19.08 31.87 -2.45
C ILE A 238 -18.67 32.59 -1.17
N PRO A 239 -19.59 33.29 -0.47
CA PRO A 239 -19.26 34.05 0.72
C PRO A 239 -18.53 33.21 1.77
N ASN A 240 -17.44 33.76 2.28
CA ASN A 240 -16.57 33.13 3.29
C ASN A 240 -15.91 31.79 2.92
N LEU A 241 -16.14 31.22 1.76
CA LEU A 241 -15.47 29.97 1.35
C LEU A 241 -13.96 30.20 1.22
N ALA A 242 -13.19 29.66 2.15
CA ALA A 242 -11.74 29.75 2.15
C ALA A 242 -11.07 28.65 1.32
N THR A 243 -11.64 27.44 1.34
CA THR A 243 -11.17 26.26 0.58
C THR A 243 -12.32 25.28 0.41
N CYS A 244 -12.23 24.40 -0.61
CA CYS A 244 -13.12 23.25 -0.77
C CYS A 244 -12.63 22.00 -0.04
N ALA A 245 -11.31 21.90 0.24
CA ALA A 245 -10.67 20.89 1.06
C ALA A 245 -9.30 21.42 1.52
N CYS A 246 -9.02 21.39 2.83
CA CYS A 246 -7.74 21.88 3.35
C CYS A 246 -6.57 20.98 2.95
N GLY A 247 -6.82 19.70 2.76
CA GLY A 247 -5.86 18.69 2.27
C GLY A 247 -6.00 18.35 0.79
N GLU A 248 -6.33 19.32 -0.08
CA GLU A 248 -6.51 19.09 -1.52
C GLU A 248 -5.37 18.27 -2.13
N GLU A 249 -4.12 18.64 -1.86
CA GLU A 249 -2.95 17.98 -2.45
C GLU A 249 -2.77 16.54 -1.94
N VAL A 250 -3.03 16.29 -0.66
CA VAL A 250 -2.95 14.92 -0.11
C VAL A 250 -4.10 14.04 -0.59
N ILE A 251 -5.28 14.62 -0.83
CA ILE A 251 -6.39 13.92 -1.49
C ILE A 251 -5.97 13.49 -2.90
N LYS A 252 -5.32 14.38 -3.67
CA LYS A 252 -4.79 14.06 -5.01
C LYS A 252 -3.75 12.95 -4.98
N VAL A 253 -2.87 12.92 -3.97
CA VAL A 253 -1.94 11.78 -3.78
C VAL A 253 -2.74 10.50 -3.59
N GLY A 254 -3.74 10.48 -2.71
CA GLY A 254 -4.60 9.31 -2.48
C GLY A 254 -5.32 8.85 -3.77
N MET A 255 -5.88 9.80 -4.54
CA MET A 255 -6.54 9.50 -5.82
C MET A 255 -5.55 8.94 -6.85
N ARG A 256 -4.32 9.46 -6.93
CA ARG A 256 -3.28 8.95 -7.83
C ARG A 256 -2.79 7.55 -7.40
N VAL A 257 -2.67 7.30 -6.10
CA VAL A 257 -2.42 5.94 -5.57
C VAL A 257 -3.55 5.00 -5.98
N ALA A 258 -4.81 5.42 -5.84
CA ALA A 258 -5.96 4.61 -6.24
C ALA A 258 -5.95 4.28 -7.73
N GLU A 259 -5.61 5.24 -8.59
CA GLU A 259 -5.45 5.03 -10.02
C GLU A 259 -4.37 4.00 -10.35
N LYS A 260 -3.16 4.14 -9.73
CA LYS A 260 -2.05 3.19 -9.90
C LYS A 260 -2.40 1.78 -9.42
N LEU A 261 -3.24 1.64 -8.41
CA LEU A 261 -3.74 0.36 -7.89
C LEU A 261 -4.99 -0.16 -8.62
N GLY A 262 -5.50 0.56 -9.63
CA GLY A 262 -6.70 0.19 -10.35
C GLY A 262 -7.98 0.20 -9.51
N ILE A 263 -8.00 0.95 -8.40
CA ILE A 263 -9.15 1.06 -7.52
C ILE A 263 -10.27 1.84 -8.22
N LYS A 264 -11.45 1.21 -8.33
CA LYS A 264 -12.68 1.81 -8.87
C LYS A 264 -13.81 1.85 -7.85
N ASP A 265 -13.68 1.09 -6.76
CA ASP A 265 -14.66 1.03 -5.68
C ASP A 265 -14.31 2.08 -4.63
N ILE A 266 -14.91 3.27 -4.78
CA ILE A 266 -14.70 4.42 -3.91
C ILE A 266 -16.07 4.77 -3.32
N ARG A 267 -16.17 4.81 -1.99
CA ARG A 267 -17.46 4.97 -1.32
C ARG A 267 -17.41 6.06 -0.26
N LEU A 268 -18.45 6.90 -0.25
CA LEU A 268 -18.72 7.79 0.88
C LEU A 268 -19.19 6.93 2.06
N ILE A 269 -18.52 7.05 3.20
CA ILE A 269 -18.90 6.36 4.44
C ILE A 269 -19.81 7.26 5.28
N LYS A 270 -19.40 8.52 5.44
CA LYS A 270 -20.19 9.52 6.18
C LYS A 270 -19.80 10.92 5.72
N TYR A 271 -20.78 11.81 5.73
CA TYR A 271 -20.63 13.27 5.63
C TYR A 271 -21.39 13.95 6.74
N ALA A 272 -20.83 15.02 7.27
CA ALA A 272 -21.48 16.01 8.14
C ALA A 272 -20.71 17.33 8.03
N ASN A 273 -21.21 18.39 8.66
CA ASN A 273 -20.47 19.61 8.84
C ASN A 273 -20.65 20.15 10.28
N SER A 274 -19.84 21.12 10.70
CA SER A 274 -19.88 21.63 12.07
C SER A 274 -21.25 22.21 12.46
N GLY A 275 -22.06 22.69 11.51
CA GLY A 275 -23.40 23.17 11.75
C GLY A 275 -24.43 22.07 12.06
N ASP A 276 -24.06 20.78 11.96
CA ASP A 276 -24.89 19.68 12.45
C ASP A 276 -24.70 19.46 13.96
N VAL A 277 -23.64 20.02 14.55
CA VAL A 277 -23.29 19.89 15.97
C VAL A 277 -23.57 21.19 16.75
N VAL A 278 -23.32 22.37 16.14
CA VAL A 278 -23.51 23.65 16.78
C VAL A 278 -24.67 24.46 16.15
N GLU A 279 -25.25 25.37 16.90
CA GLU A 279 -26.38 26.19 16.43
C GLU A 279 -25.98 27.23 15.36
N ASP A 280 -24.72 27.72 15.42
CA ASP A 280 -24.23 28.71 14.43
C ASP A 280 -23.97 28.05 13.09
N LYS A 281 -24.80 28.41 12.12
CA LYS A 281 -24.74 27.91 10.72
C LYS A 281 -24.18 28.95 9.75
N SER A 282 -23.69 30.07 10.25
CA SER A 282 -23.19 31.15 9.40
C SER A 282 -21.82 30.85 8.77
N ARG A 283 -20.98 30.04 9.46
CA ARG A 283 -19.64 29.68 9.05
C ARG A 283 -19.33 28.26 9.54
N VAL A 284 -19.39 27.28 8.63
CA VAL A 284 -19.19 25.88 8.97
C VAL A 284 -17.97 25.26 8.29
N VAL A 285 -17.54 24.10 8.77
CA VAL A 285 -16.50 23.27 8.16
C VAL A 285 -17.09 21.92 7.82
N GLY A 286 -16.85 21.45 6.60
CA GLY A 286 -17.32 20.17 6.10
C GLY A 286 -16.39 19.01 6.46
N TYR A 287 -16.96 17.84 6.70
CA TYR A 287 -16.26 16.62 7.10
C TYR A 287 -16.75 15.43 6.31
N ALA A 288 -15.84 14.63 5.74
CA ALA A 288 -16.22 13.39 5.10
C ALA A 288 -15.25 12.26 5.44
N SER A 289 -15.79 11.04 5.54
CA SER A 289 -15.03 9.82 5.48
C SER A 289 -15.30 9.11 4.17
N VAL A 290 -14.23 8.83 3.38
CA VAL A 290 -14.30 8.17 2.09
C VAL A 290 -13.34 6.99 2.06
N GLY A 291 -13.86 5.80 1.76
CA GLY A 291 -13.08 4.58 1.63
C GLY A 291 -12.80 4.22 0.17
N PHE A 292 -11.56 3.81 -0.11
CA PHE A 292 -11.13 3.28 -1.40
C PHE A 292 -10.77 1.81 -1.18
N TYR A 293 -11.52 0.94 -1.82
CA TYR A 293 -11.38 -0.50 -1.62
C TYR A 293 -10.62 -1.12 -2.78
N LEU A 294 -9.64 -1.95 -2.43
CA LEU A 294 -8.90 -2.71 -3.46
C LEU A 294 -9.92 -3.40 -4.36
N PRO A 295 -9.67 -3.44 -5.67
CA PRO A 295 -10.48 -4.29 -6.52
C PRO A 295 -10.55 -5.66 -5.87
N ASP A 296 -11.72 -6.33 -5.95
CA ASP A 296 -11.78 -7.71 -5.52
C ASP A 296 -10.50 -8.34 -6.05
N ARG A 297 -9.62 -8.79 -5.16
CA ARG A 297 -8.78 -9.89 -5.55
C ARG A 297 -9.81 -10.97 -5.90
N LYS A 298 -10.34 -10.93 -7.11
CA LYS A 298 -10.83 -12.13 -7.70
C LYS A 298 -9.58 -13.01 -7.60
N HIS A 299 -9.54 -13.86 -6.61
CA HIS A 299 -8.99 -15.18 -6.79
C HIS A 299 -9.60 -15.54 -8.13
N GLY A 300 -8.75 -15.33 -9.19
CA GLY A 300 -9.27 -15.16 -10.53
C GLY A 300 -10.33 -16.21 -10.71
N ASN A 301 -11.55 -15.74 -11.01
CA ASN A 301 -12.79 -16.49 -11.04
C ASN A 301 -12.47 -17.95 -11.27
N THR A 302 -12.52 -18.80 -10.22
CA THR A 302 -12.07 -20.20 -10.33
C THR A 302 -12.80 -20.92 -11.45
N GLU A 303 -13.98 -20.43 -11.82
CA GLU A 303 -14.72 -20.86 -13.01
C GLU A 303 -14.16 -20.24 -14.31
N ALA A 304 -13.72 -18.95 -14.32
CA ALA A 304 -13.12 -18.35 -15.48
C ALA A 304 -11.64 -18.76 -15.69
N LEU A 305 -10.96 -19.25 -14.63
CA LEU A 305 -9.57 -19.78 -14.73
C LEU A 305 -9.54 -21.27 -15.12
N ASN A 306 -10.61 -22.00 -14.89
CA ASN A 306 -10.80 -23.33 -15.49
C ASN A 306 -11.17 -23.24 -16.97
N GLU A 307 -11.61 -22.06 -17.46
CA GLU A 307 -11.88 -21.76 -18.88
C GLU A 307 -10.82 -20.83 -19.52
N ALA A 308 -10.04 -20.09 -18.73
CA ALA A 308 -8.94 -19.26 -19.22
C ALA A 308 -7.71 -20.14 -19.39
N GLY A 309 -7.64 -20.77 -20.54
CA GLY A 309 -6.50 -21.57 -21.01
C GLY A 309 -5.16 -20.87 -20.81
N THR A 310 -4.13 -21.65 -20.94
CA THR A 310 -2.72 -21.24 -21.10
C THR A 310 -2.60 -20.04 -22.02
N LEU A 311 -1.56 -19.23 -21.83
CA LEU A 311 -1.23 -18.16 -22.77
C LEU A 311 -1.09 -18.74 -24.17
N ASN A 312 -1.74 -18.14 -25.16
CA ASN A 312 -1.55 -18.57 -26.53
C ASN A 312 -0.14 -18.18 -27.02
N ARG A 313 0.27 -18.73 -28.14
CA ARG A 313 1.63 -18.52 -28.68
C ARG A 313 1.93 -17.04 -28.94
N GLU A 314 0.98 -16.26 -29.41
CA GLU A 314 1.14 -14.81 -29.68
C GLU A 314 1.39 -14.05 -28.38
N GLN A 315 0.68 -14.39 -27.30
CA GLN A 315 0.86 -13.80 -25.97
C GLN A 315 2.22 -14.14 -25.36
N GLN A 316 2.68 -15.40 -25.51
CA GLN A 316 4.01 -15.83 -25.07
C GLN A 316 5.12 -15.08 -25.83
N GLU A 317 5.00 -15.00 -27.15
CA GLU A 317 5.95 -14.28 -28.02
C GLU A 317 6.01 -12.79 -27.68
N GLU A 318 4.86 -12.15 -27.36
CA GLU A 318 4.82 -10.74 -26.94
C GLU A 318 5.52 -10.51 -25.59
N LEU A 319 5.33 -11.39 -24.59
CA LEU A 319 6.05 -11.31 -23.32
C LEU A 319 7.56 -11.52 -23.47
N LEU A 320 7.98 -12.48 -24.30
CA LEU A 320 9.40 -12.69 -24.61
C LEU A 320 10.01 -11.48 -25.31
N LYS A 321 9.29 -10.86 -26.22
CA LYS A 321 9.68 -9.62 -26.92
C LYS A 321 9.82 -8.46 -25.94
N ILE A 322 8.85 -8.25 -25.02
CA ILE A 322 8.92 -7.24 -23.96
C ILE A 322 10.19 -7.47 -23.11
N ALA A 323 10.43 -8.71 -22.65
CA ALA A 323 11.60 -9.04 -21.87
C ALA A 323 12.91 -8.77 -22.63
N ARG A 324 13.03 -9.24 -23.87
CA ARG A 324 14.23 -9.07 -24.70
C ARG A 324 14.55 -7.60 -24.96
N GLN A 325 13.57 -6.82 -25.42
CA GLN A 325 13.76 -5.42 -25.74
C GLN A 325 14.07 -4.59 -24.48
N THR A 326 13.45 -4.93 -23.34
CA THR A 326 13.76 -4.29 -22.06
C THR A 326 15.19 -4.57 -21.63
N LEU A 327 15.61 -5.84 -21.65
CA LEU A 327 16.97 -6.25 -21.26
C LEU A 327 18.02 -5.55 -22.13
N GLU A 328 17.81 -5.55 -23.45
CA GLU A 328 18.75 -4.92 -24.38
C GLU A 328 18.83 -3.40 -24.18
N ASN A 329 17.71 -2.72 -24.06
CA ASN A 329 17.71 -1.29 -23.87
C ASN A 329 18.35 -0.91 -22.53
N TYR A 330 17.96 -1.59 -21.46
CA TYR A 330 18.49 -1.33 -20.13
C TYR A 330 20.01 -1.51 -20.04
N LEU A 331 20.54 -2.62 -20.56
CA LEU A 331 21.98 -2.88 -20.51
C LEU A 331 22.82 -1.98 -21.45
N LYS A 332 22.21 -1.43 -22.51
CA LYS A 332 22.88 -0.53 -23.45
C LYS A 332 22.80 0.94 -23.05
N THR A 333 21.69 1.37 -22.45
CA THR A 333 21.37 2.80 -22.24
C THR A 333 21.01 3.17 -20.80
N GLY A 334 20.67 2.19 -19.96
CA GLY A 334 20.09 2.39 -18.63
C GLY A 334 18.58 2.75 -18.65
N GLY A 335 17.97 2.87 -19.84
CA GLY A 335 16.58 3.26 -20.00
C GLY A 335 15.64 2.05 -20.02
N ILE A 336 14.38 2.25 -19.58
CA ILE A 336 13.32 1.25 -19.64
C ILE A 336 12.34 1.68 -20.76
N PRO A 337 12.14 0.85 -21.80
CA PRO A 337 11.23 1.20 -22.89
C PRO A 337 9.77 1.14 -22.43
N GLU A 338 8.93 2.00 -22.99
CA GLU A 338 7.48 1.93 -22.82
C GLU A 338 6.88 0.95 -23.83
N PHE A 339 5.90 0.16 -23.39
CA PHE A 339 5.13 -0.75 -24.25
C PHE A 339 3.64 -0.49 -24.09
N GLU A 340 2.93 -0.35 -25.19
CA GLU A 340 1.47 -0.41 -25.21
C GLU A 340 1.05 -1.88 -25.37
N VAL A 341 0.55 -2.49 -24.31
CA VAL A 341 0.07 -3.87 -24.32
C VAL A 341 -1.44 -3.85 -24.49
N ALA A 342 -1.90 -4.16 -25.69
CA ALA A 342 -3.33 -4.13 -26.04
C ALA A 342 -4.09 -5.39 -25.56
N ASP A 343 -3.41 -6.50 -25.35
CA ASP A 343 -4.01 -7.76 -24.94
C ASP A 343 -4.46 -7.72 -23.48
N GLU A 344 -5.77 -7.96 -23.24
CA GLU A 344 -6.37 -7.94 -21.90
C GLU A 344 -5.76 -8.99 -20.95
N ARG A 345 -5.29 -10.14 -21.48
CA ARG A 345 -4.67 -11.20 -20.68
C ARG A 345 -3.30 -10.77 -20.14
N LEU A 346 -2.51 -10.08 -20.95
CA LEU A 346 -1.20 -9.56 -20.56
C LEU A 346 -1.31 -8.34 -19.63
N ASN A 347 -2.49 -7.75 -19.54
CA ASN A 347 -2.83 -6.69 -18.57
C ASN A 347 -3.40 -7.22 -17.25
N GLN A 348 -3.51 -8.54 -17.07
CA GLN A 348 -3.91 -9.14 -15.78
C GLN A 348 -2.76 -9.11 -14.78
N TYR A 349 -3.10 -9.12 -13.50
CA TYR A 349 -2.13 -9.13 -12.39
C TYR A 349 -1.74 -10.58 -12.08
N LEU A 350 -0.84 -11.12 -12.90
CA LEU A 350 -0.31 -12.50 -12.77
C LEU A 350 1.15 -12.42 -12.34
N GLY A 351 1.53 -13.31 -11.43
CA GLY A 351 2.91 -13.48 -11.04
C GLY A 351 3.74 -14.05 -12.19
N ALA A 352 5.01 -13.62 -12.28
CA ALA A 352 5.94 -14.20 -13.23
C ALA A 352 7.37 -14.25 -12.69
N PHE A 353 8.12 -15.26 -13.12
CA PHE A 353 9.56 -15.35 -12.99
C PHE A 353 10.21 -15.17 -14.35
N VAL A 354 11.33 -14.46 -14.37
CA VAL A 354 12.19 -14.37 -15.54
C VAL A 354 13.53 -15.02 -15.22
N THR A 355 13.87 -16.04 -15.99
CA THR A 355 15.12 -16.78 -15.90
C THR A 355 16.01 -16.44 -17.08
N LEU A 356 17.23 -16.03 -16.80
CA LEU A 356 18.28 -15.83 -17.80
C LEU A 356 19.20 -17.04 -17.81
N ARG A 357 19.43 -17.61 -18.98
CA ARG A 357 20.34 -18.74 -19.19
C ARG A 357 21.47 -18.32 -20.13
N LYS A 358 22.67 -18.82 -19.87
CA LYS A 358 23.83 -18.70 -20.75
C LYS A 358 24.47 -20.08 -20.91
N ASP A 359 24.65 -20.54 -22.12
CA ASP A 359 25.14 -21.90 -22.39
C ASP A 359 24.34 -22.97 -21.63
N SER A 360 23.02 -22.83 -21.58
CA SER A 360 22.05 -23.67 -20.83
C SER A 360 22.21 -23.66 -19.31
N GLN A 361 23.15 -22.87 -18.79
CA GLN A 361 23.33 -22.71 -17.35
C GLN A 361 22.54 -21.48 -16.80
N LEU A 362 22.08 -21.57 -15.56
CA LEU A 362 21.42 -20.47 -14.90
C LEU A 362 22.38 -19.27 -14.79
N ARG A 363 21.95 -18.09 -15.24
CA ARG A 363 22.71 -16.84 -15.20
C ARG A 363 22.03 -15.75 -14.34
N GLY A 364 20.75 -15.90 -14.07
CA GLY A 364 19.95 -15.07 -13.18
C GLY A 364 18.49 -15.51 -13.20
N CYS A 365 17.79 -15.39 -12.06
CA CYS A 365 16.37 -15.73 -11.98
C CYS A 365 15.74 -14.96 -10.82
N ILE A 366 14.82 -14.06 -11.13
CA ILE A 366 14.01 -13.30 -10.16
C ILE A 366 12.56 -13.33 -10.60
N GLY A 367 11.66 -13.31 -9.65
CA GLY A 367 10.23 -13.29 -9.92
C GLY A 367 9.43 -12.67 -8.80
N LEU A 368 8.17 -12.39 -9.13
CA LEU A 368 7.19 -11.81 -8.24
C LEU A 368 5.92 -12.67 -8.25
N PHE A 369 5.51 -13.16 -7.08
CA PHE A 369 4.35 -14.05 -6.95
C PHE A 369 3.01 -13.30 -6.98
N GLU A 370 2.93 -12.19 -6.27
CA GLU A 370 1.72 -11.38 -6.14
C GLU A 370 1.99 -9.95 -6.63
N PRO A 371 1.98 -9.73 -7.95
CA PRO A 371 2.25 -8.41 -8.50
C PRO A 371 1.08 -7.46 -8.25
N LYS A 372 1.43 -6.18 -8.12
CA LYS A 372 0.48 -5.05 -8.10
C LYS A 372 0.47 -4.30 -9.42
N ILE A 373 1.10 -4.83 -10.43
CA ILE A 373 1.25 -4.30 -11.78
C ILE A 373 0.88 -5.37 -12.82
N PRO A 374 0.45 -4.98 -14.03
CA PRO A 374 0.12 -5.92 -15.10
C PRO A 374 1.27 -6.86 -15.47
N LEU A 375 0.93 -8.07 -15.96
CA LEU A 375 1.89 -9.12 -16.30
C LEU A 375 3.01 -8.62 -17.24
N GLY A 376 2.68 -7.82 -18.26
CA GLY A 376 3.70 -7.23 -19.14
C GLY A 376 4.74 -6.39 -18.39
N GLN A 377 4.29 -5.60 -17.40
CA GLN A 377 5.18 -4.79 -16.55
C GLN A 377 5.95 -5.65 -15.55
N VAL A 378 5.34 -6.73 -15.03
CA VAL A 378 6.05 -7.71 -14.17
C VAL A 378 7.23 -8.31 -14.92
N VAL A 379 7.01 -8.79 -16.16
CA VAL A 379 8.06 -9.37 -17.00
C VAL A 379 9.17 -8.33 -17.27
N GLN A 380 8.78 -7.08 -17.55
CA GLN A 380 9.72 -5.98 -17.76
C GLN A 380 10.59 -5.71 -16.53
N GLN A 381 10.00 -5.66 -15.36
CA GLN A 381 10.72 -5.45 -14.10
C GLN A 381 11.60 -6.66 -13.77
N MET A 382 11.06 -7.86 -13.87
CA MET A 382 11.78 -9.08 -13.46
C MET A 382 12.96 -9.40 -14.37
N VAL A 383 12.93 -9.06 -15.65
CA VAL A 383 14.09 -9.27 -16.53
C VAL A 383 15.27 -8.37 -16.14
N ILE A 384 15.00 -7.13 -15.74
CA ILE A 384 16.04 -6.22 -15.24
C ILE A 384 16.62 -6.75 -13.93
N GLU A 385 15.74 -7.16 -13.01
CA GLU A 385 16.19 -7.66 -11.70
C GLU A 385 16.94 -8.98 -11.81
N ALA A 386 16.52 -9.89 -12.66
CA ALA A 386 17.26 -11.13 -12.94
C ALA A 386 18.66 -10.84 -13.50
N ALA A 387 18.79 -9.79 -14.31
CA ALA A 387 20.08 -9.40 -14.87
C ALA A 387 21.01 -8.66 -13.90
N THR A 388 20.45 -7.95 -12.90
CA THR A 388 21.22 -6.97 -12.11
C THR A 388 21.18 -7.17 -10.59
N LYS A 389 20.15 -7.84 -10.07
CA LYS A 389 19.91 -7.94 -8.61
C LYS A 389 19.93 -9.38 -8.07
N ASP A 390 20.13 -10.39 -8.91
CA ASP A 390 20.32 -11.75 -8.43
C ASP A 390 21.70 -11.89 -7.77
N PHE A 391 21.70 -11.89 -6.45
CA PHE A 391 22.93 -11.89 -5.63
C PHE A 391 23.85 -13.11 -5.86
N ARG A 392 23.34 -14.16 -6.49
CA ARG A 392 24.11 -15.38 -6.82
C ARG A 392 25.08 -15.14 -7.96
N PHE A 393 24.89 -14.09 -8.75
CA PHE A 393 25.66 -13.81 -9.96
C PHE A 393 26.09 -12.33 -10.03
N PRO A 394 27.23 -12.03 -10.66
CA PRO A 394 27.54 -10.63 -10.97
C PRO A 394 26.52 -10.09 -12.01
N PRO A 395 26.26 -8.77 -12.06
CA PRO A 395 25.36 -8.18 -13.04
C PRO A 395 25.69 -8.59 -14.47
N VAL A 396 24.67 -8.87 -15.27
CA VAL A 396 24.81 -9.19 -16.70
C VAL A 396 25.32 -7.96 -17.46
N THR A 397 26.24 -8.18 -18.39
CA THR A 397 26.80 -7.10 -19.21
C THR A 397 26.20 -7.11 -20.62
N ALA A 398 26.26 -5.96 -21.31
CA ALA A 398 25.78 -5.84 -22.69
C ALA A 398 26.47 -6.81 -23.67
N ASN A 399 27.71 -7.23 -23.40
CA ASN A 399 28.45 -8.19 -24.22
C ASN A 399 27.89 -9.62 -24.14
N GLU A 400 27.17 -9.94 -23.07
CA GLU A 400 26.56 -11.27 -22.86
C GLU A 400 25.20 -11.42 -23.57
N LEU A 401 24.58 -10.31 -24.01
CA LEU A 401 23.20 -10.31 -24.58
C LEU A 401 22.97 -11.35 -25.67
N LYS A 402 23.97 -11.55 -26.54
CA LYS A 402 23.90 -12.51 -27.67
C LYS A 402 23.92 -13.99 -27.22
N ASP A 403 24.42 -14.24 -26.03
CA ASP A 403 24.57 -15.60 -25.46
C ASP A 403 23.49 -15.86 -24.38
N ILE A 404 22.67 -14.87 -24.04
CA ILE A 404 21.57 -15.00 -23.07
C ILE A 404 20.30 -15.50 -23.77
N LYS A 405 19.68 -16.53 -23.24
CA LYS A 405 18.31 -16.95 -23.51
C LYS A 405 17.40 -16.56 -22.35
N ILE A 406 16.19 -16.11 -22.67
CA ILE A 406 15.17 -15.72 -21.70
C ILE A 406 14.11 -16.79 -21.62
N GLU A 407 13.81 -17.25 -20.40
CA GLU A 407 12.72 -18.15 -20.07
C GLU A 407 11.77 -17.39 -19.13
N ILE A 408 10.46 -17.48 -19.37
CA ILE A 408 9.43 -16.85 -18.54
C ILE A 408 8.54 -17.95 -17.98
N SER A 409 8.27 -17.88 -16.67
CA SER A 409 7.30 -18.72 -15.98
C SER A 409 6.16 -17.83 -15.48
N VAL A 410 4.97 -17.96 -16.06
CA VAL A 410 3.77 -17.23 -15.63
C VAL A 410 2.96 -18.13 -14.70
N MET A 411 2.60 -17.60 -13.53
CA MET A 411 1.91 -18.38 -12.50
C MET A 411 0.41 -18.12 -12.52
N SER A 412 -0.35 -19.18 -12.28
CA SER A 412 -1.78 -19.02 -11.99
C SER A 412 -1.98 -18.32 -10.62
N PRO A 413 -3.12 -17.71 -10.37
CA PRO A 413 -3.49 -17.29 -9.01
C PRO A 413 -3.44 -18.45 -8.02
N TRP A 414 -3.17 -18.13 -6.76
CA TRP A 414 -3.15 -19.11 -5.69
C TRP A 414 -4.55 -19.61 -5.37
N GLN A 415 -4.71 -20.91 -5.28
CA GLN A 415 -5.95 -21.56 -4.87
C GLN A 415 -5.76 -22.14 -3.47
N LYS A 416 -6.57 -21.70 -2.50
CA LYS A 416 -6.56 -22.28 -1.14
C LYS A 416 -7.11 -23.70 -1.19
N ILE A 417 -6.41 -24.63 -0.56
CA ILE A 417 -6.82 -26.03 -0.45
C ILE A 417 -7.10 -26.38 1.01
N ALA A 418 -8.04 -27.29 1.21
CA ALA A 418 -8.39 -27.78 2.54
C ALA A 418 -7.57 -29.02 2.93
N ASP A 419 -7.12 -29.79 1.96
CA ASP A 419 -6.38 -31.03 2.14
C ASP A 419 -5.08 -31.03 1.31
N TRP A 420 -3.94 -31.22 1.96
CA TRP A 420 -2.65 -31.31 1.30
C TRP A 420 -2.55 -32.47 0.27
N ARG A 421 -3.48 -33.44 0.33
CA ARG A 421 -3.58 -34.54 -0.64
C ARG A 421 -4.05 -34.09 -2.02
N GLU A 422 -4.56 -32.86 -2.14
CA GLU A 422 -4.89 -32.23 -3.43
C GLU A 422 -3.64 -31.79 -4.21
N ILE A 423 -2.45 -31.80 -3.57
CA ILE A 423 -1.18 -31.41 -4.20
C ILE A 423 -0.71 -32.49 -5.16
N GLU A 424 -0.55 -32.15 -6.44
CA GLU A 424 0.05 -32.98 -7.47
C GLU A 424 1.49 -32.53 -7.73
N LEU A 425 2.49 -33.33 -7.37
CA LEU A 425 3.91 -33.01 -7.59
C LEU A 425 4.23 -32.84 -9.08
N GLY A 426 5.02 -31.83 -9.42
CA GLY A 426 5.39 -31.49 -10.79
C GLY A 426 4.34 -30.65 -11.54
N LYS A 427 3.12 -30.56 -11.02
CA LYS A 427 2.04 -29.73 -11.56
C LYS A 427 1.77 -28.52 -10.68
N HIS A 428 1.70 -28.74 -9.38
CA HIS A 428 1.39 -27.69 -8.42
C HIS A 428 2.64 -27.14 -7.75
N GLY A 429 2.82 -25.82 -7.79
CA GLY A 429 3.58 -25.09 -6.79
C GLY A 429 2.75 -24.97 -5.52
N VAL A 430 3.42 -24.88 -4.37
CA VAL A 430 2.75 -24.86 -3.07
C VAL A 430 3.24 -23.69 -2.24
N VAL A 431 2.28 -23.02 -1.58
CA VAL A 431 2.54 -22.00 -0.57
C VAL A 431 2.02 -22.49 0.77
N VAL A 432 2.83 -22.31 1.82
CA VAL A 432 2.42 -22.52 3.21
C VAL A 432 2.48 -21.19 3.96
N GLU A 433 1.45 -20.87 4.73
CA GLU A 433 1.40 -19.64 5.53
C GLU A 433 0.93 -19.91 6.95
N LYS A 434 1.58 -19.29 7.93
CA LYS A 434 1.19 -19.33 9.34
C LYS A 434 1.81 -18.21 10.15
N GLY A 435 0.98 -17.37 10.77
CA GLY A 435 1.43 -16.38 11.75
C GLY A 435 2.49 -15.41 11.20
N GLY A 436 2.30 -14.92 9.97
CA GLY A 436 3.20 -13.99 9.29
C GLY A 436 4.48 -14.64 8.72
N ARG A 437 4.58 -15.98 8.77
CA ARG A 437 5.64 -16.73 8.09
C ARG A 437 5.05 -17.40 6.86
N SER A 438 5.73 -17.30 5.73
CA SER A 438 5.34 -17.98 4.51
C SER A 438 6.53 -18.65 3.84
N GLY A 439 6.25 -19.65 3.02
CA GLY A 439 7.23 -20.33 2.19
C GLY A 439 6.59 -20.82 0.91
N VAL A 440 7.34 -20.85 -0.17
CA VAL A 440 6.86 -21.28 -1.48
C VAL A 440 7.88 -22.14 -2.19
N PHE A 441 7.37 -23.16 -2.88
CA PHE A 441 8.09 -23.93 -3.90
C PHE A 441 7.33 -23.90 -5.23
N LEU A 442 8.09 -23.76 -6.32
CA LEU A 442 7.58 -23.90 -7.68
C LEU A 442 7.28 -25.36 -8.01
N PRO A 443 6.42 -25.66 -9.02
CA PRO A 443 6.05 -27.02 -9.39
C PRO A 443 7.24 -27.92 -9.67
N GLN A 444 8.27 -27.41 -10.36
CA GLN A 444 9.43 -28.19 -10.80
C GLN A 444 10.38 -28.60 -9.66
N VAL A 445 10.32 -27.94 -8.50
CA VAL A 445 11.27 -28.21 -7.40
C VAL A 445 11.21 -29.65 -6.92
N ALA A 446 10.04 -30.24 -6.85
CA ALA A 446 9.89 -31.63 -6.43
C ALA A 446 10.51 -32.61 -7.44
N THR A 447 10.29 -32.39 -8.75
CA THR A 447 10.77 -33.24 -9.83
C THR A 447 12.28 -33.10 -10.02
N GLU A 448 12.83 -31.90 -9.94
CA GLU A 448 14.27 -31.65 -10.05
C GLU A 448 15.09 -32.31 -8.93
N ASN A 449 14.48 -32.47 -7.74
CA ASN A 449 15.14 -33.05 -6.57
C ASN A 449 14.71 -34.49 -6.31
N ASN A 450 13.86 -35.10 -7.15
CA ASN A 450 13.27 -36.42 -6.92
C ASN A 450 12.64 -36.60 -5.54
N TRP A 451 11.94 -35.57 -5.06
CA TRP A 451 11.26 -35.63 -3.76
C TRP A 451 9.86 -36.21 -3.89
N ASP A 452 9.51 -37.00 -2.87
CA ASP A 452 8.11 -37.34 -2.62
C ASP A 452 7.37 -36.19 -1.93
N LEU A 453 6.07 -36.31 -1.82
CA LEU A 453 5.21 -35.25 -1.28
C LEU A 453 5.54 -34.89 0.19
N GLU A 454 5.87 -35.91 1.02
CA GLU A 454 6.22 -35.65 2.43
C GLU A 454 7.54 -34.89 2.53
N THR A 455 8.54 -35.27 1.75
CA THR A 455 9.83 -34.58 1.69
C THR A 455 9.66 -33.15 1.16
N PHE A 456 8.92 -32.98 0.05
CA PHE A 456 8.65 -31.66 -0.53
C PHE A 456 7.99 -30.73 0.49
N MET A 457 6.92 -31.18 1.15
CA MET A 457 6.22 -30.36 2.15
C MET A 457 7.06 -30.11 3.40
N GLY A 458 7.85 -31.10 3.83
CA GLY A 458 8.77 -30.95 4.96
C GLY A 458 9.86 -29.92 4.70
N GLN A 459 10.44 -29.92 3.51
CA GLN A 459 11.43 -28.93 3.08
C GLN A 459 10.82 -27.55 2.90
N LEU A 460 9.59 -27.47 2.35
CA LEU A 460 8.85 -26.21 2.22
C LEU A 460 8.63 -25.56 3.60
N CYS A 461 8.10 -26.32 4.56
CA CYS A 461 7.90 -25.82 5.93
C CYS A 461 9.21 -25.37 6.58
N SER A 462 10.24 -26.22 6.55
CA SER A 462 11.47 -25.98 7.32
C SER A 462 12.41 -24.96 6.67
N GLN A 463 12.68 -25.11 5.37
CA GLN A 463 13.68 -24.29 4.68
C GLN A 463 13.13 -22.97 4.16
N LYS A 464 11.85 -22.92 3.78
CA LYS A 464 11.24 -21.71 3.19
C LYS A 464 10.43 -20.94 4.20
N ALA A 465 9.51 -21.58 4.93
CA ALA A 465 8.66 -20.90 5.89
C ALA A 465 9.27 -20.74 7.28
N GLY A 466 10.39 -21.43 7.59
CA GLY A 466 10.98 -21.41 8.93
C GLY A 466 10.04 -21.98 10.02
N LEU A 467 9.21 -22.94 9.63
CA LEU A 467 8.24 -23.65 10.47
C LEU A 467 8.73 -25.08 10.74
N PRO A 468 8.16 -25.82 11.72
CA PRO A 468 8.43 -27.24 11.89
C PRO A 468 8.18 -28.02 10.59
N ALA A 469 9.00 -29.05 10.29
CA ALA A 469 8.92 -29.80 9.03
C ALA A 469 7.56 -30.51 8.81
N ASP A 470 6.79 -30.75 9.86
CA ASP A 470 5.47 -31.34 9.82
C ASP A 470 4.33 -30.28 9.85
N CYS A 471 4.67 -29.00 9.63
CA CYS A 471 3.74 -27.89 9.72
C CYS A 471 2.47 -28.09 8.87
N TRP A 472 2.60 -28.67 7.71
CA TRP A 472 1.53 -28.94 6.76
C TRP A 472 0.48 -29.97 7.21
N LYS A 473 0.78 -30.75 8.27
CA LYS A 473 -0.17 -31.67 8.93
C LYS A 473 -1.06 -30.94 9.97
N ASN A 474 -0.74 -29.67 10.28
CA ASN A 474 -1.48 -28.88 11.25
C ASN A 474 -2.69 -28.20 10.59
N PRO A 475 -3.93 -28.44 11.08
CA PRO A 475 -5.14 -27.87 10.47
C PRO A 475 -5.25 -26.34 10.55
N SER A 476 -4.38 -25.68 11.33
CA SER A 476 -4.33 -24.21 11.43
C SER A 476 -3.31 -23.58 10.49
N ILE A 477 -2.77 -24.33 9.52
CA ILE A 477 -1.92 -23.78 8.46
C ILE A 477 -2.75 -23.48 7.23
N ASP A 478 -2.46 -22.38 6.58
CA ASP A 478 -3.04 -22.07 5.28
C ASP A 478 -2.16 -22.66 4.17
N LEU A 479 -2.78 -23.48 3.33
CA LEU A 479 -2.15 -24.11 2.18
C LEU A 479 -2.78 -23.58 0.89
N TYR A 480 -1.92 -23.23 -0.07
CA TYR A 480 -2.35 -22.82 -1.40
C TYR A 480 -1.56 -23.57 -2.45
N ILE A 481 -2.21 -23.83 -3.58
CA ILE A 481 -1.58 -24.40 -4.79
C ILE A 481 -1.69 -23.41 -5.94
N PHE A 482 -0.77 -23.50 -6.88
CA PHE A 482 -0.77 -22.77 -8.15
C PHE A 482 -0.08 -23.59 -9.22
N THR A 483 -0.33 -23.27 -10.50
CA THR A 483 0.40 -23.84 -11.64
C THR A 483 1.33 -22.80 -12.23
N ALA A 484 2.33 -23.24 -12.99
CA ALA A 484 3.24 -22.39 -13.74
C ALA A 484 3.26 -22.82 -15.20
N GLU A 485 3.10 -21.85 -16.09
CA GLU A 485 3.30 -22.03 -17.52
C GLU A 485 4.67 -21.51 -17.91
N VAL A 486 5.51 -22.35 -18.47
CA VAL A 486 6.92 -22.04 -18.77
C VAL A 486 7.11 -22.03 -20.29
N PHE A 487 7.72 -20.96 -20.80
CA PHE A 487 8.09 -20.81 -22.21
C PHE A 487 9.39 -19.99 -22.33
N GLU A 488 10.12 -20.23 -23.41
CA GLU A 488 11.46 -19.67 -23.63
C GLU A 488 11.65 -19.18 -25.06
N GLU A 489 12.68 -18.38 -25.27
CA GLU A 489 13.13 -17.97 -26.61
C GLU A 489 13.65 -19.19 -27.39
N GLU A 490 13.42 -19.20 -28.73
CA GLU A 490 13.89 -20.25 -29.65
C GLU A 490 15.42 -20.33 -29.78
#